data_22fa8d83214945d1c4a71cd24b077ab4
#
_entry.id   22fa8d83214945d1c4a71cd24b077ab4
#
_cell.length_a   1.000
_cell.length_b   1.000
_cell.length_c   1.000
_cell.angle_alpha   90.00
_cell.angle_beta   90.00
_cell.angle_gamma   90.00
#
_symmetry.space_group_name_H-M   'P 1'
#
loop_
_entity.id
_entity.type
_entity.pdbx_description
1 polymer ?
#
loop_
_entity_poly.entity_id
_entity_poly.type
_entity_poly.pdbx_seq_one_letter_code
_entity_poly.pdbx_strand_id
1 'polypeptide(L)'
;LAVLAIFLLFVLLIMVAGYFLTTTAVTEAIDLIDNTPVYINEITNAWYKAENRFVEAANDLPREVVTEISNRAEDFLNKLKNDMIAFINIDNLKALLTYIPNFLISFLVYLIALFLFLLELPSLRQGVYSHLTERTADKVHFMTSRLSYVVFGFLKAQFLVSVIIFIVALIGLLFITPEYAIVMSAIIWLIDFIPLIGSIVILAPWSIFHLATGNIALGTQLAVLAVILLIIRRTVEPKVMGSHIGLSPLSTLIAMYLGLKLFGFMGFVIGPLLLIGFNSAKEAGII
;
A
#
# COMPACT_ATOMS: atom_id res chain seq x y z
N LEU A 1 32.84 12.04 -4.94
CA LEU A 1 32.80 11.73 -3.50
C LEU A 1 31.38 11.86 -2.92
N ALA A 2 30.66 12.97 -3.18
CA ALA A 2 29.30 13.15 -2.65
C ALA A 2 28.30 12.07 -3.13
N VAL A 3 28.30 11.73 -4.43
CA VAL A 3 27.43 10.67 -5.00
C VAL A 3 27.74 9.32 -4.35
N LEU A 4 29.02 8.99 -4.16
CA LEU A 4 29.41 7.74 -3.51
C LEU A 4 28.95 7.71 -2.05
N ALA A 5 29.12 8.81 -1.30
CA ALA A 5 28.71 8.89 0.10
C ALA A 5 27.19 8.73 0.26
N ILE A 6 26.41 9.42 -0.57
CA ILE A 6 24.94 9.32 -0.57
C ILE A 6 24.48 7.91 -0.94
N PHE A 7 25.13 7.31 -1.95
CA PHE A 7 24.82 5.94 -2.38
C PHE A 7 25.15 4.93 -1.28
N LEU A 8 26.31 5.02 -0.63
CA LEU A 8 26.69 4.14 0.48
C LEU A 8 25.73 4.28 1.68
N LEU A 9 25.34 5.51 2.01
CA LEU A 9 24.36 5.77 3.06
C LEU A 9 22.99 5.16 2.72
N PHE A 10 22.55 5.29 1.47
CA PHE A 10 21.32 4.69 0.98
C PHE A 10 21.34 3.15 1.03
N VAL A 11 22.46 2.52 0.60
CA VAL A 11 22.66 1.07 0.69
C VAL A 11 22.67 0.60 2.13
N LEU A 12 23.38 1.31 3.03
CA LEU A 12 23.40 1.00 4.45
C LEU A 12 22.01 1.06 5.07
N LEU A 13 21.23 2.11 4.76
CA LEU A 13 19.86 2.27 5.24
C LEU A 13 18.96 1.14 4.77
N ILE A 14 19.07 0.75 3.49
CA ILE A 14 18.31 -0.39 2.96
C ILE A 14 18.73 -1.71 3.61
N MET A 15 20.03 -1.93 3.83
CA MET A 15 20.50 -3.15 4.51
C MET A 15 19.99 -3.23 5.94
N VAL A 16 20.04 -2.14 6.70
CA VAL A 16 19.54 -2.09 8.07
C VAL A 16 18.03 -2.30 8.10
N ALA A 17 17.29 -1.57 7.28
CA ALA A 17 15.83 -1.74 7.14
C ALA A 17 15.46 -3.15 6.70
N GLY A 18 16.18 -3.70 5.71
CA GLY A 18 15.99 -5.06 5.21
C GLY A 18 16.27 -6.12 6.28
N TYR A 19 17.31 -5.95 7.08
CA TYR A 19 17.62 -6.85 8.19
C TYR A 19 16.48 -6.88 9.23
N PHE A 20 16.02 -5.70 9.68
CA PHE A 20 14.92 -5.63 10.65
C PHE A 20 13.61 -6.16 10.06
N LEU A 21 13.26 -5.77 8.83
CA LEU A 21 12.06 -6.25 8.17
C LEU A 21 12.10 -7.78 7.98
N THR A 22 13.24 -8.34 7.55
CA THR A 22 13.34 -9.78 7.31
C THR A 22 13.27 -10.56 8.62
N THR A 23 13.98 -10.15 9.66
CA THR A 23 13.93 -10.84 10.96
C THR A 23 12.54 -10.80 11.56
N THR A 24 11.90 -9.62 11.59
CA THR A 24 10.54 -9.47 12.12
C THR A 24 9.52 -10.21 11.26
N ALA A 25 9.59 -10.07 9.92
CA ALA A 25 8.65 -10.73 9.02
C ALA A 25 8.77 -12.26 9.05
N VAL A 26 9.97 -12.81 9.20
CA VAL A 26 10.15 -14.29 9.33
C VAL A 26 9.58 -14.77 10.65
N THR A 27 9.85 -14.08 11.75
CA THR A 27 9.31 -14.46 13.06
C THR A 27 7.78 -14.40 13.07
N GLU A 28 7.20 -13.29 12.60
CA GLU A 28 5.75 -13.12 12.50
C GLU A 28 5.10 -14.14 11.53
N ALA A 29 5.79 -14.48 10.42
CA ALA A 29 5.30 -15.50 9.50
C ALA A 29 5.28 -16.91 10.13
N ILE A 30 6.28 -17.24 10.92
CA ILE A 30 6.32 -18.51 11.68
C ILE A 30 5.19 -18.53 12.71
N ASP A 31 5.05 -17.46 13.50
CA ASP A 31 3.98 -17.33 14.49
C ASP A 31 2.59 -17.38 13.84
N LEU A 32 2.43 -16.78 12.67
CA LEU A 32 1.19 -16.86 11.91
C LEU A 32 0.88 -18.29 11.47
N ILE A 33 1.89 -19.03 10.99
CA ILE A 33 1.73 -20.44 10.56
C ILE A 33 1.35 -21.31 11.76
N ASP A 34 2.05 -21.18 12.87
CA ASP A 34 1.83 -21.99 14.07
C ASP A 34 0.45 -21.70 14.70
N ASN A 35 -0.01 -20.46 14.65
CA ASN A 35 -1.30 -20.02 15.18
C ASN A 35 -2.45 -20.07 14.16
N THR A 36 -2.20 -20.46 12.91
CA THR A 36 -3.25 -20.57 11.87
C THR A 36 -4.44 -21.41 12.30
N PRO A 37 -4.29 -22.58 12.95
CA PRO A 37 -5.43 -23.37 13.43
C PRO A 37 -6.28 -22.60 14.45
N VAL A 38 -5.65 -21.81 15.32
CA VAL A 38 -6.34 -21.00 16.33
C VAL A 38 -7.16 -19.91 15.66
N TYR A 39 -6.55 -19.14 14.74
CA TYR A 39 -7.26 -18.09 14.00
C TYR A 39 -8.42 -18.63 13.18
N ILE A 40 -8.24 -19.77 12.50
CA ILE A 40 -9.33 -20.43 11.76
C ILE A 40 -10.47 -20.82 12.69
N ASN A 41 -10.18 -21.37 13.86
CA ASN A 41 -11.22 -21.72 14.83
C ASN A 41 -11.93 -20.49 15.39
N GLU A 42 -11.20 -19.42 15.67
CA GLU A 42 -11.80 -18.16 16.12
C GLU A 42 -12.73 -17.56 15.06
N ILE A 43 -12.29 -17.50 13.79
CA ILE A 43 -13.11 -17.03 12.67
C ILE A 43 -14.36 -17.90 12.51
N THR A 44 -14.20 -19.23 12.60
CA THR A 44 -15.32 -20.17 12.47
C THR A 44 -16.32 -20.01 13.62
N ASN A 45 -15.84 -19.88 14.84
CA ASN A 45 -16.70 -19.66 16.02
C ASN A 45 -17.40 -18.30 15.97
N ALA A 46 -16.69 -17.27 15.51
CA ALA A 46 -17.27 -15.95 15.32
C ALA A 46 -18.39 -15.96 14.29
N TRP A 47 -18.16 -16.69 13.19
CA TRP A 47 -19.14 -16.88 12.14
C TRP A 47 -20.41 -17.55 12.66
N TYR A 48 -20.32 -18.71 13.34
CA TYR A 48 -21.49 -19.40 13.89
C TYR A 48 -22.27 -18.53 14.89
N LYS A 49 -21.58 -17.72 15.68
CA LYS A 49 -22.27 -16.75 16.56
C LYS A 49 -23.02 -15.68 15.76
N ALA A 50 -22.42 -15.17 14.70
CA ALA A 50 -23.04 -14.16 13.83
C ALA A 50 -24.24 -14.75 13.07
N GLU A 51 -24.11 -15.97 12.56
CA GLU A 51 -25.16 -16.71 11.87
C GLU A 51 -26.36 -16.98 12.79
N ASN A 52 -26.12 -17.50 13.98
CA ASN A 52 -27.20 -17.73 14.95
C ASN A 52 -27.96 -16.43 15.27
N ARG A 53 -27.26 -15.31 15.49
CA ARG A 53 -27.89 -14.00 15.69
C ARG A 53 -28.69 -13.54 14.46
N PHE A 54 -28.16 -13.78 13.26
CA PHE A 54 -28.85 -13.45 12.03
C PHE A 54 -30.14 -14.27 11.88
N VAL A 55 -30.07 -15.58 12.12
CA VAL A 55 -31.25 -16.47 12.07
C VAL A 55 -32.30 -16.05 13.10
N GLU A 56 -31.88 -15.71 14.32
CA GLU A 56 -32.77 -15.20 15.38
C GLU A 56 -33.41 -13.86 15.00
N ALA A 57 -32.65 -12.95 14.39
CA ALA A 57 -33.16 -11.64 13.96
C ALA A 57 -34.00 -11.71 12.69
N ALA A 58 -33.84 -12.75 11.90
CA ALA A 58 -34.52 -12.95 10.61
C ALA A 58 -35.84 -13.75 10.72
N ASN A 59 -36.43 -13.87 11.90
CA ASN A 59 -37.67 -14.63 12.15
C ASN A 59 -38.86 -14.18 11.27
N ASP A 60 -38.87 -12.93 10.82
CA ASP A 60 -39.90 -12.36 9.96
C ASP A 60 -39.66 -12.60 8.46
N LEU A 61 -38.52 -13.20 8.07
CA LEU A 61 -38.19 -13.49 6.69
C LEU A 61 -38.63 -14.90 6.29
N PRO A 62 -38.95 -15.13 4.99
CA PRO A 62 -39.20 -16.48 4.47
C PRO A 62 -38.01 -17.41 4.75
N ARG A 63 -38.26 -18.60 5.26
CA ARG A 63 -37.22 -19.57 5.64
C ARG A 63 -36.28 -19.91 4.48
N GLU A 64 -36.80 -19.95 3.25
CA GLU A 64 -36.00 -20.22 2.03
C GLU A 64 -34.92 -19.16 1.84
N VAL A 65 -35.24 -17.87 2.07
CA VAL A 65 -34.29 -16.76 1.94
C VAL A 65 -33.19 -16.84 3.02
N VAL A 66 -33.58 -17.13 4.25
CA VAL A 66 -32.63 -17.27 5.37
C VAL A 66 -31.67 -18.42 5.10
N THR A 67 -32.20 -19.58 4.67
CA THR A 67 -31.39 -20.76 4.35
C THR A 67 -30.44 -20.51 3.18
N GLU A 68 -30.88 -19.84 2.12
CA GLU A 68 -30.04 -19.52 0.97
C GLU A 68 -28.90 -18.56 1.35
N ILE A 69 -29.19 -17.56 2.19
CA ILE A 69 -28.16 -16.63 2.68
C ILE A 69 -27.15 -17.38 3.57
N SER A 70 -27.61 -18.21 4.52
CA SER A 70 -26.73 -19.00 5.37
C SER A 70 -25.84 -19.94 4.55
N ASN A 71 -26.39 -20.66 3.57
CA ASN A 71 -25.62 -21.58 2.74
C ASN A 71 -24.53 -20.83 1.93
N ARG A 72 -24.88 -19.70 1.29
CA ARG A 72 -23.90 -18.90 0.53
C ARG A 72 -22.79 -18.33 1.41
N ALA A 73 -23.17 -17.95 2.60
CA ALA A 73 -22.27 -17.40 3.57
C ALA A 73 -21.34 -18.49 4.14
N GLU A 74 -21.84 -19.71 4.37
CA GLU A 74 -21.03 -20.86 4.76
C GLU A 74 -20.06 -21.28 3.63
N ASP A 75 -20.51 -21.30 2.37
CA ASP A 75 -19.66 -21.55 1.21
C ASP A 75 -18.52 -20.52 1.12
N PHE A 76 -18.85 -19.25 1.35
CA PHE A 76 -17.85 -18.18 1.36
C PHE A 76 -16.84 -18.35 2.50
N LEU A 77 -17.29 -18.70 3.70
CA LEU A 77 -16.41 -18.99 4.85
C LEU A 77 -15.49 -20.18 4.56
N ASN A 78 -16.03 -21.27 4.04
CA ASN A 78 -15.27 -22.46 3.69
C ASN A 78 -14.21 -22.16 2.61
N LYS A 79 -14.58 -21.34 1.61
CA LYS A 79 -13.64 -20.88 0.60
C LYS A 79 -12.53 -20.02 1.22
N LEU A 80 -12.86 -19.02 2.04
CA LEU A 80 -11.88 -18.20 2.75
C LEU A 80 -10.93 -19.05 3.60
N LYS A 81 -11.47 -20.01 4.36
CA LYS A 81 -10.69 -20.93 5.18
C LYS A 81 -9.70 -21.73 4.34
N ASN A 82 -10.17 -22.30 3.23
CA ASN A 82 -9.32 -23.09 2.33
C ASN A 82 -8.25 -22.22 1.64
N ASP A 83 -8.62 -21.02 1.22
CA ASP A 83 -7.68 -20.07 0.61
C ASP A 83 -6.62 -19.60 1.64
N MET A 84 -7.00 -19.36 2.89
CA MET A 84 -6.06 -19.03 3.97
C MET A 84 -5.11 -20.20 4.26
N ILE A 85 -5.61 -21.43 4.40
CA ILE A 85 -4.75 -22.61 4.61
C ILE A 85 -3.80 -22.80 3.43
N ALA A 86 -4.29 -22.65 2.20
CA ALA A 86 -3.46 -22.76 1.00
C ALA A 86 -2.38 -21.67 0.92
N PHE A 87 -2.70 -20.45 1.33
CA PHE A 87 -1.76 -19.32 1.35
C PHE A 87 -0.68 -19.47 2.44
N ILE A 88 -1.05 -19.97 3.62
CA ILE A 88 -0.20 -20.10 4.81
C ILE A 88 0.53 -21.48 4.84
N ASN A 89 0.66 -22.14 3.71
CA ASN A 89 1.34 -23.44 3.64
C ASN A 89 2.87 -23.28 3.75
N ILE A 90 3.50 -24.21 4.49
CA ILE A 90 4.97 -24.30 4.65
C ILE A 90 5.69 -24.35 3.30
N ASP A 91 5.07 -24.91 2.26
CA ASP A 91 5.67 -24.96 0.92
C ASP A 91 5.77 -23.56 0.27
N ASN A 92 4.82 -22.67 0.55
CA ASN A 92 4.89 -21.26 0.12
C ASN A 92 6.01 -20.52 0.86
N LEU A 93 6.24 -20.82 2.15
CA LEU A 93 7.36 -20.24 2.90
C LEU A 93 8.70 -20.74 2.38
N LYS A 94 8.84 -22.03 2.08
CA LYS A 94 10.03 -22.60 1.43
C LYS A 94 10.28 -21.98 0.06
N ALA A 95 9.21 -21.77 -0.74
CA ALA A 95 9.32 -21.09 -2.01
C ALA A 95 9.83 -19.65 -1.82
N LEU A 96 9.28 -18.88 -0.88
CA LEU A 96 9.76 -17.55 -0.53
C LEU A 96 11.25 -17.57 -0.15
N LEU A 97 11.68 -18.47 0.72
CA LEU A 97 13.08 -18.61 1.12
C LEU A 97 13.99 -18.97 -0.07
N THR A 98 13.49 -19.73 -1.04
CA THR A 98 14.23 -20.08 -2.27
C THR A 98 14.34 -18.88 -3.23
N TYR A 99 13.36 -17.97 -3.22
CA TYR A 99 13.40 -16.73 -4.03
C TYR A 99 14.35 -15.66 -3.47
N ILE A 100 14.65 -15.68 -2.16
CA ILE A 100 15.50 -14.66 -1.52
C ILE A 100 16.90 -14.55 -2.19
N PRO A 101 17.66 -15.63 -2.45
CA PRO A 101 18.96 -15.51 -3.12
C PRO A 101 18.88 -14.87 -4.50
N ASN A 102 17.90 -15.28 -5.31
CA ASN A 102 17.70 -14.70 -6.65
C ASN A 102 17.29 -13.22 -6.58
N PHE A 103 16.45 -12.88 -5.61
CA PHE A 103 16.08 -11.49 -5.34
C PHE A 103 17.31 -10.67 -4.94
N LEU A 104 18.15 -11.18 -4.03
CA LEU A 104 19.36 -10.48 -3.59
C LEU A 104 20.34 -10.23 -4.73
N ILE A 105 20.54 -11.22 -5.62
CA ILE A 105 21.38 -11.06 -6.82
C ILE A 105 20.80 -9.97 -7.73
N SER A 106 19.52 -10.04 -8.04
CA SER A 106 18.84 -9.05 -8.88
C SER A 106 18.88 -7.66 -8.26
N PHE A 107 18.71 -7.57 -6.95
CA PHE A 107 18.77 -6.32 -6.19
C PHE A 107 20.19 -5.74 -6.18
N LEU A 108 21.22 -6.58 -6.03
CA LEU A 108 22.62 -6.15 -6.14
C LEU A 108 22.92 -5.57 -7.52
N VAL A 109 22.51 -6.29 -8.58
CA VAL A 109 22.67 -5.80 -9.96
C VAL A 109 21.94 -4.47 -10.16
N TYR A 110 20.72 -4.34 -9.65
CA TYR A 110 19.96 -3.08 -9.66
C TYR A 110 20.72 -1.95 -8.95
N LEU A 111 21.29 -2.21 -7.77
CA LEU A 111 22.06 -1.20 -7.02
C LEU A 111 23.30 -0.75 -7.79
N ILE A 112 24.03 -1.70 -8.40
CA ILE A 112 25.21 -1.38 -9.22
C ILE A 112 24.79 -0.56 -10.45
N ALA A 113 23.75 -0.97 -11.14
CA ALA A 113 23.23 -0.24 -12.30
C ALA A 113 22.76 1.17 -11.92
N LEU A 114 22.05 1.31 -10.79
CA LEU A 114 21.61 2.60 -10.26
C LEU A 114 22.81 3.51 -9.96
N PHE A 115 23.84 2.97 -9.33
CA PHE A 115 25.05 3.72 -9.00
C PHE A 115 25.76 4.22 -10.27
N LEU A 116 25.97 3.34 -11.26
CA LEU A 116 26.58 3.70 -12.54
C LEU A 116 25.74 4.74 -13.28
N PHE A 117 24.42 4.55 -13.31
CA PHE A 117 23.50 5.51 -13.91
C PHE A 117 23.59 6.89 -13.25
N LEU A 118 23.66 6.96 -11.91
CA LEU A 118 23.81 8.22 -11.17
C LEU A 118 25.16 8.91 -11.47
N LEU A 119 26.23 8.14 -11.66
CA LEU A 119 27.53 8.67 -12.04
C LEU A 119 27.52 9.23 -13.47
N GLU A 120 26.89 8.53 -14.40
CA GLU A 120 26.85 8.90 -15.81
C GLU A 120 25.72 9.88 -16.17
N LEU A 121 24.80 10.14 -15.22
CA LEU A 121 23.64 11.00 -15.45
C LEU A 121 23.98 12.37 -16.05
N PRO A 122 25.05 13.10 -15.61
CA PRO A 122 25.43 14.37 -16.21
C PRO A 122 25.85 14.22 -17.67
N SER A 123 26.64 13.18 -18.00
CA SER A 123 27.10 12.88 -19.33
C SER A 123 25.95 12.46 -20.27
N LEU A 124 25.08 11.58 -19.79
CA LEU A 124 23.87 11.16 -20.50
C LEU A 124 22.98 12.35 -20.83
N ARG A 125 22.77 13.22 -19.83
CA ARG A 125 21.99 14.45 -20.03
C ARG A 125 22.61 15.32 -21.12
N GLN A 126 23.92 15.57 -21.07
CA GLN A 126 24.61 16.35 -22.04
C GLN A 126 24.54 15.70 -23.44
N GLY A 127 24.70 14.36 -23.51
CA GLY A 127 24.58 13.60 -24.76
C GLY A 127 23.19 13.74 -25.38
N VAL A 128 22.13 13.63 -24.61
CA VAL A 128 20.76 13.81 -25.12
C VAL A 128 20.56 15.23 -25.64
N TYR A 129 20.96 16.25 -24.88
CA TYR A 129 20.76 17.66 -25.28
C TYR A 129 21.59 18.06 -26.48
N SER A 130 22.79 17.47 -26.71
CA SER A 130 23.65 17.76 -27.87
C SER A 130 23.05 17.30 -29.20
N HIS A 131 22.09 16.36 -29.19
CA HIS A 131 21.41 15.88 -30.40
C HIS A 131 20.09 16.63 -30.68
N LEU A 132 19.69 17.57 -29.84
CA LEU A 132 18.46 18.34 -30.02
C LEU A 132 18.77 19.72 -30.61
N THR A 133 17.83 20.23 -31.41
CA THR A 133 17.87 21.65 -31.81
C THR A 133 17.58 22.51 -30.56
N GLU A 134 18.11 23.75 -30.50
CA GLU A 134 17.94 24.67 -29.39
C GLU A 134 16.46 24.77 -28.95
N ARG A 135 15.55 24.97 -29.91
CA ARG A 135 14.12 25.06 -29.67
C ARG A 135 13.52 23.79 -29.03
N THR A 136 14.03 22.62 -29.45
CA THR A 136 13.57 21.33 -28.90
C THR A 136 14.19 21.10 -27.54
N ALA A 137 15.45 21.45 -27.35
CA ALA A 137 16.16 21.35 -26.08
C ALA A 137 15.45 22.18 -24.97
N ASP A 138 15.02 23.39 -25.27
CA ASP A 138 14.27 24.26 -24.35
C ASP A 138 12.94 23.64 -23.94
N LYS A 139 12.19 23.08 -24.90
CA LYS A 139 10.93 22.38 -24.62
C LYS A 139 11.13 21.16 -23.73
N VAL A 140 12.13 20.33 -24.04
CA VAL A 140 12.46 19.15 -23.25
C VAL A 140 12.94 19.53 -21.86
N HIS A 141 13.73 20.60 -21.73
CA HIS A 141 14.17 21.10 -20.44
C HIS A 141 12.99 21.59 -19.60
N PHE A 142 12.08 22.37 -20.19
CA PHE A 142 10.86 22.82 -19.50
C PHE A 142 10.02 21.61 -19.03
N MET A 143 9.77 20.64 -19.92
CA MET A 143 8.98 19.44 -19.61
C MET A 143 9.60 18.62 -18.48
N THR A 144 10.91 18.32 -18.57
CA THR A 144 11.60 17.51 -17.55
C THR A 144 11.69 18.24 -16.22
N SER A 145 11.95 19.54 -16.22
CA SER A 145 11.94 20.37 -15.00
C SER A 145 10.56 20.40 -14.35
N ARG A 146 9.52 20.63 -15.15
CA ARG A 146 8.13 20.65 -14.68
C ARG A 146 7.70 19.29 -14.13
N LEU A 147 7.97 18.21 -14.87
CA LEU A 147 7.66 16.85 -14.45
C LEU A 147 8.39 16.51 -13.15
N SER A 148 9.69 16.78 -13.06
CA SER A 148 10.47 16.54 -11.84
C SER A 148 9.89 17.31 -10.64
N TYR A 149 9.58 18.59 -10.82
CA TYR A 149 8.98 19.40 -9.76
C TYR A 149 7.66 18.81 -9.24
N VAL A 150 6.76 18.42 -10.14
CA VAL A 150 5.46 17.86 -9.77
C VAL A 150 5.60 16.48 -9.15
N VAL A 151 6.45 15.61 -9.73
CA VAL A 151 6.69 14.25 -9.22
C VAL A 151 7.32 14.28 -7.83
N PHE A 152 8.39 15.05 -7.65
CA PHE A 152 9.02 15.18 -6.32
C PHE A 152 8.09 15.86 -5.30
N GLY A 153 7.33 16.86 -5.75
CA GLY A 153 6.31 17.50 -4.93
C GLY A 153 5.25 16.50 -4.45
N PHE A 154 4.75 15.67 -5.36
CA PHE A 154 3.79 14.61 -5.06
C PHE A 154 4.37 13.57 -4.08
N LEU A 155 5.56 13.03 -4.37
CA LEU A 155 6.20 12.03 -3.51
C LEU A 155 6.48 12.58 -2.11
N LYS A 156 6.99 13.81 -2.02
CA LYS A 156 7.21 14.49 -0.74
C LYS A 156 5.91 14.68 0.04
N ALA A 157 4.87 15.12 -0.65
CA ALA A 157 3.56 15.31 -0.04
C ALA A 157 2.96 13.99 0.46
N GLN A 158 3.01 12.94 -0.37
CA GLN A 158 2.55 11.61 -0.02
C GLN A 158 3.30 11.04 1.19
N PHE A 159 4.63 11.17 1.22
CA PHE A 159 5.45 10.76 2.34
C PHE A 159 5.08 11.50 3.64
N LEU A 160 4.90 12.82 3.57
CA LEU A 160 4.50 13.62 4.73
C LEU A 160 3.12 13.20 5.28
N VAL A 161 2.15 12.99 4.40
CA VAL A 161 0.81 12.53 4.79
C VAL A 161 0.89 11.14 5.41
N SER A 162 1.63 10.21 4.80
CA SER A 162 1.76 8.84 5.31
C SER A 162 2.44 8.79 6.69
N VAL A 163 3.43 9.65 6.95
CA VAL A 163 4.06 9.76 8.28
C VAL A 163 3.08 10.26 9.33
N ILE A 164 2.24 11.25 8.99
CA ILE A 164 1.20 11.74 9.92
C ILE A 164 0.19 10.62 10.22
N ILE A 165 -0.26 9.90 9.19
CA ILE A 165 -1.17 8.76 9.33
C ILE A 165 -0.54 7.68 10.21
N PHE A 166 0.75 7.35 9.99
CA PHE A 166 1.49 6.39 10.81
C PHE A 166 1.51 6.78 12.30
N ILE A 167 1.87 8.03 12.59
CA ILE A 167 1.96 8.50 13.98
C ILE A 167 0.58 8.42 14.67
N VAL A 168 -0.48 8.88 14.00
CA VAL A 168 -1.83 8.85 14.57
C VAL A 168 -2.35 7.43 14.70
N ALA A 169 -2.09 6.57 13.71
CA ALA A 169 -2.45 5.14 13.77
C ALA A 169 -1.72 4.44 14.92
N LEU A 170 -0.41 4.68 15.07
CA LEU A 170 0.40 4.11 16.15
C LEU A 170 -0.12 4.54 17.52
N ILE A 171 -0.33 5.84 17.71
CA ILE A 171 -0.88 6.36 18.98
C ILE A 171 -2.26 5.74 19.26
N GLY A 172 -3.16 5.76 18.28
CA GLY A 172 -4.50 5.19 18.42
C GLY A 172 -4.45 3.70 18.76
N LEU A 173 -3.65 2.91 18.05
CA LEU A 173 -3.52 1.48 18.29
C LEU A 173 -2.82 1.14 19.62
N LEU A 174 -1.89 1.97 20.09
CA LEU A 174 -1.30 1.80 21.43
C LEU A 174 -2.35 1.89 22.56
N PHE A 175 -3.40 2.68 22.36
CA PHE A 175 -4.50 2.74 23.31
C PHE A 175 -5.55 1.63 23.13
N ILE A 176 -5.74 1.14 21.90
CA ILE A 176 -6.79 0.17 21.56
C ILE A 176 -6.27 -1.26 21.69
N THR A 177 -5.12 -1.57 21.06
CA THR A 177 -4.51 -2.90 20.99
C THR A 177 -2.99 -2.78 21.06
N PRO A 178 -2.40 -2.56 22.25
CA PRO A 178 -0.95 -2.32 22.40
C PRO A 178 -0.07 -3.44 21.78
N GLU A 179 -0.53 -4.69 21.86
CA GLU A 179 0.17 -5.87 21.37
C GLU A 179 0.45 -5.82 19.86
N TYR A 180 -0.51 -5.29 19.09
CA TYR A 180 -0.41 -5.24 17.62
C TYR A 180 -0.11 -3.83 17.09
N ALA A 181 0.05 -2.84 17.98
CA ALA A 181 0.10 -1.44 17.59
C ALA A 181 1.22 -1.12 16.60
N ILE A 182 2.43 -1.62 16.84
CA ILE A 182 3.60 -1.33 16.01
C ILE A 182 3.44 -2.00 14.63
N VAL A 183 3.11 -3.29 14.61
CA VAL A 183 3.00 -4.07 13.37
C VAL A 183 1.85 -3.55 12.51
N MET A 184 0.68 -3.36 13.11
CA MET A 184 -0.51 -2.91 12.38
C MET A 184 -0.38 -1.47 11.90
N SER A 185 0.23 -0.58 12.69
CA SER A 185 0.49 0.80 12.22
C SER A 185 1.50 0.83 11.08
N ALA A 186 2.51 -0.04 11.08
CA ALA A 186 3.46 -0.19 9.98
C ALA A 186 2.79 -0.74 8.71
N ILE A 187 1.90 -1.72 8.83
CA ILE A 187 1.10 -2.25 7.72
C ILE A 187 0.18 -1.17 7.15
N ILE A 188 -0.53 -0.44 8.01
CA ILE A 188 -1.37 0.68 7.62
C ILE A 188 -0.54 1.74 6.88
N TRP A 189 0.63 2.08 7.40
CA TRP A 189 1.55 3.03 6.78
C TRP A 189 1.99 2.59 5.38
N LEU A 190 2.37 1.31 5.24
CA LEU A 190 2.80 0.75 3.96
C LEU A 190 1.68 0.80 2.91
N ILE A 191 0.45 0.44 3.31
CA ILE A 191 -0.73 0.48 2.42
C ILE A 191 -1.15 1.91 2.12
N ASP A 192 -0.94 2.83 3.04
CA ASP A 192 -1.28 4.24 2.86
C ASP A 192 -0.43 4.94 1.77
N PHE A 193 0.73 4.37 1.41
CA PHE A 193 1.48 4.80 0.22
C PHE A 193 0.69 4.60 -1.08
N ILE A 194 -0.32 3.71 -1.10
CA ILE A 194 -1.19 3.53 -2.26
C ILE A 194 -2.24 4.64 -2.24
N PRO A 195 -2.20 5.58 -3.20
CA PRO A 195 -3.20 6.65 -3.28
C PRO A 195 -4.61 6.05 -3.39
N LEU A 196 -5.61 6.66 -2.76
CA LEU A 196 -7.03 6.30 -2.72
C LEU A 196 -7.41 5.14 -1.78
N ILE A 197 -6.57 4.14 -1.57
CA ILE A 197 -6.89 2.96 -0.75
C ILE A 197 -6.85 3.30 0.74
N GLY A 198 -5.71 3.74 1.23
CA GLY A 198 -5.51 4.23 2.60
C GLY A 198 -5.76 3.22 3.72
N SER A 199 -5.71 3.74 4.93
CA SER A 199 -5.84 2.99 6.18
C SER A 199 -7.19 2.25 6.35
N ILE A 200 -8.23 2.68 5.63
CA ILE A 200 -9.58 2.10 5.76
C ILE A 200 -9.63 0.64 5.32
N VAL A 201 -8.79 0.23 4.35
CA VAL A 201 -8.74 -1.16 3.85
C VAL A 201 -8.32 -2.15 4.92
N ILE A 202 -7.54 -1.72 5.90
CA ILE A 202 -7.14 -2.55 7.04
C ILE A 202 -8.12 -2.37 8.21
N LEU A 203 -8.39 -1.13 8.59
CA LEU A 203 -9.18 -0.88 9.80
C LEU A 203 -10.65 -1.23 9.65
N ALA A 204 -11.26 -1.09 8.45
CA ALA A 204 -12.66 -1.42 8.28
C ALA A 204 -12.94 -2.92 8.41
N PRO A 205 -12.24 -3.84 7.70
CA PRO A 205 -12.43 -5.27 7.92
C PRO A 205 -12.12 -5.69 9.36
N TRP A 206 -11.07 -5.15 9.95
CA TRP A 206 -10.68 -5.46 11.32
C TRP A 206 -11.74 -5.01 12.34
N SER A 207 -12.30 -3.81 12.18
CA SER A 207 -13.42 -3.32 12.98
C SER A 207 -14.68 -4.18 12.82
N ILE A 208 -15.05 -4.48 11.56
CA ILE A 208 -16.22 -5.31 11.25
C ILE A 208 -16.08 -6.71 11.87
N PHE A 209 -14.89 -7.30 11.78
CA PHE A 209 -14.61 -8.59 12.40
C PHE A 209 -14.90 -8.56 13.91
N HIS A 210 -14.38 -7.58 14.64
CA HIS A 210 -14.62 -7.47 16.09
C HIS A 210 -16.08 -7.16 16.45
N LEU A 211 -16.77 -6.37 15.64
CA LEU A 211 -18.21 -6.14 15.82
C LEU A 211 -19.00 -7.44 15.61
N ALA A 212 -18.68 -8.22 14.59
CA ALA A 212 -19.33 -9.49 14.29
C ALA A 212 -19.07 -10.55 15.38
N THR A 213 -17.85 -10.58 15.93
CA THR A 213 -17.48 -11.51 17.03
C THR A 213 -18.07 -11.13 18.38
N GLY A 214 -18.76 -9.98 18.48
CA GLY A 214 -19.38 -9.51 19.71
C GLY A 214 -18.47 -8.66 20.60
N ASN A 215 -17.24 -8.39 20.18
CA ASN A 215 -16.37 -7.43 20.86
C ASN A 215 -16.69 -6.01 20.40
N ILE A 216 -17.87 -5.52 20.80
CA ILE A 216 -18.41 -4.22 20.36
C ILE A 216 -17.47 -3.08 20.74
N ALA A 217 -16.83 -3.14 21.92
CA ALA A 217 -15.93 -2.09 22.38
C ALA A 217 -14.74 -1.94 21.44
N LEU A 218 -14.02 -3.01 21.15
CA LEU A 218 -12.86 -3.00 20.28
C LEU A 218 -13.24 -2.63 18.84
N GLY A 219 -14.29 -3.23 18.31
CA GLY A 219 -14.77 -2.93 16.96
C GLY A 219 -15.14 -1.46 16.79
N THR A 220 -15.83 -0.86 17.76
CA THR A 220 -16.18 0.57 17.73
C THR A 220 -14.95 1.47 17.83
N GLN A 221 -13.98 1.14 18.69
CA GLN A 221 -12.74 1.91 18.81
C GLN A 221 -11.94 1.91 17.50
N LEU A 222 -11.82 0.75 16.84
CA LEU A 222 -11.18 0.64 15.54
C LEU A 222 -11.93 1.41 14.44
N ALA A 223 -13.28 1.39 14.46
CA ALA A 223 -14.10 2.18 13.53
C ALA A 223 -13.86 3.67 13.74
N VAL A 224 -13.84 4.14 14.97
CA VAL A 224 -13.57 5.55 15.31
C VAL A 224 -12.17 5.95 14.83
N LEU A 225 -11.16 5.11 15.07
CA LEU A 225 -9.81 5.35 14.57
C LEU A 225 -9.78 5.44 13.03
N ALA A 226 -10.47 4.53 12.34
CA ALA A 226 -10.58 4.56 10.88
C ALA A 226 -11.17 5.89 10.37
N VAL A 227 -12.24 6.37 11.01
CA VAL A 227 -12.87 7.65 10.68
C VAL A 227 -11.93 8.82 10.95
N ILE A 228 -11.21 8.82 12.07
CA ILE A 228 -10.22 9.86 12.40
C ILE A 228 -9.13 9.91 11.32
N LEU A 229 -8.56 8.77 10.95
CA LEU A 229 -7.52 8.70 9.91
C LEU A 229 -8.05 9.16 8.55
N LEU A 230 -9.30 8.82 8.21
CA LEU A 230 -9.95 9.28 6.99
C LEU A 230 -10.11 10.81 6.97
N ILE A 231 -10.55 11.40 8.08
CA ILE A 231 -10.70 12.86 8.22
C ILE A 231 -9.34 13.55 8.10
N ILE A 232 -8.33 13.04 8.79
CA ILE A 232 -6.96 13.57 8.72
C ILE A 232 -6.47 13.53 7.28
N ARG A 233 -6.59 12.39 6.61
CA ARG A 233 -6.19 12.24 5.22
C ARG A 233 -6.89 13.25 4.32
N ARG A 234 -8.22 13.33 4.37
CA ARG A 234 -9.03 14.26 3.58
C ARG A 234 -8.72 15.74 3.83
N THR A 235 -8.22 16.05 5.03
CA THR A 235 -7.91 17.44 5.42
C THR A 235 -6.45 17.79 5.11
N VAL A 236 -5.53 16.88 5.38
CA VAL A 236 -4.08 17.11 5.26
C VAL A 236 -3.62 16.94 3.82
N GLU A 237 -4.11 15.91 3.11
CA GLU A 237 -3.71 15.61 1.73
C GLU A 237 -3.83 16.82 0.80
N PRO A 238 -4.98 17.56 0.72
CA PRO A 238 -5.07 18.74 -0.13
C PRO A 238 -4.17 19.90 0.33
N LYS A 239 -3.95 20.03 1.63
CA LYS A 239 -3.10 21.11 2.18
C LYS A 239 -1.62 20.87 1.88
N VAL A 240 -1.17 19.61 1.92
CA VAL A 240 0.23 19.25 1.68
C VAL A 240 0.52 19.15 0.18
N MET A 241 -0.41 18.61 -0.59
CA MET A 241 -0.27 18.51 -2.06
C MET A 241 -0.38 19.88 -2.74
N GLY A 242 -1.08 20.83 -2.15
CA GLY A 242 -1.27 22.18 -2.70
C GLY A 242 -2.04 22.16 -4.03
N SER A 243 -2.24 23.36 -4.61
CA SER A 243 -2.87 23.53 -5.93
C SER A 243 -1.95 23.15 -7.11
N HIS A 244 -0.83 22.49 -6.84
CA HIS A 244 0.29 22.34 -7.77
C HIS A 244 0.14 21.20 -8.78
N ILE A 245 -0.76 20.22 -8.55
CA ILE A 245 -0.80 19.04 -9.41
C ILE A 245 -1.77 19.21 -10.58
N GLY A 246 -2.76 20.11 -10.47
CA GLY A 246 -3.70 20.43 -11.57
C GLY A 246 -4.50 19.23 -12.13
N LEU A 247 -4.44 18.07 -11.47
CA LEU A 247 -5.16 16.89 -11.89
C LEU A 247 -6.56 16.83 -11.27
N SER A 248 -7.57 16.57 -12.09
CA SER A 248 -8.89 16.29 -11.57
C SER A 248 -8.91 14.90 -10.89
N PRO A 249 -9.70 14.71 -9.82
CA PRO A 249 -9.85 13.41 -9.17
C PRO A 249 -10.27 12.30 -10.14
N LEU A 250 -11.14 12.62 -11.10
CA LEU A 250 -11.59 11.68 -12.12
C LEU A 250 -10.45 11.23 -13.05
N SER A 251 -9.65 12.20 -13.53
CA SER A 251 -8.51 11.90 -14.40
C SER A 251 -7.47 11.04 -13.67
N THR A 252 -7.23 11.31 -12.39
CA THR A 252 -6.33 10.54 -11.55
C THR A 252 -6.84 9.10 -11.39
N LEU A 253 -8.13 8.92 -11.11
CA LEU A 253 -8.74 7.59 -10.95
C LEU A 253 -8.69 6.78 -12.26
N ILE A 254 -8.97 7.41 -13.41
CA ILE A 254 -8.86 6.77 -14.72
C ILE A 254 -7.41 6.37 -15.00
N ALA A 255 -6.45 7.25 -14.74
CA ALA A 255 -5.03 6.99 -14.94
C ALA A 255 -4.54 5.83 -14.04
N MET A 256 -4.98 5.77 -12.80
CA MET A 256 -4.68 4.66 -11.89
C MET A 256 -5.27 3.33 -12.38
N TYR A 257 -6.53 3.34 -12.83
CA TYR A 257 -7.18 2.14 -13.34
C TYR A 257 -6.49 1.61 -14.62
N LEU A 258 -6.20 2.49 -15.57
CA LEU A 258 -5.46 2.14 -16.78
C LEU A 258 -4.03 1.68 -16.43
N GLY A 259 -3.38 2.38 -15.52
CA GLY A 259 -2.07 2.00 -15.03
C GLY A 259 -2.06 0.60 -14.42
N LEU A 260 -3.04 0.29 -13.56
CA LEU A 260 -3.21 -1.03 -12.96
C LEU A 260 -3.37 -2.13 -14.02
N LYS A 261 -4.14 -1.87 -15.07
CA LYS A 261 -4.37 -2.83 -16.18
C LYS A 261 -3.12 -3.05 -17.02
N LEU A 262 -2.30 -2.02 -17.24
CA LEU A 262 -1.12 -2.09 -18.11
C LEU A 262 0.15 -2.53 -17.35
N PHE A 263 0.33 -2.10 -16.12
CA PHE A 263 1.56 -2.25 -15.34
C PHE A 263 1.35 -3.02 -14.03
N GLY A 264 0.16 -3.61 -13.81
CA GLY A 264 -0.16 -4.27 -12.55
C GLY A 264 -0.14 -3.29 -11.37
N PHE A 265 0.23 -3.77 -10.20
CA PHE A 265 0.23 -2.99 -8.95
C PHE A 265 1.02 -1.66 -9.06
N MET A 266 2.17 -1.68 -9.76
CA MET A 266 2.97 -0.46 -9.99
C MET A 266 2.21 0.60 -10.80
N GLY A 267 1.19 0.21 -11.53
CA GLY A 267 0.34 1.12 -12.31
C GLY A 267 -0.43 2.14 -11.48
N PHE A 268 -0.67 1.87 -10.20
CA PHE A 268 -1.24 2.86 -9.28
C PHE A 268 -0.37 4.11 -9.13
N VAL A 269 0.94 3.95 -9.23
CA VAL A 269 1.91 5.05 -9.15
C VAL A 269 2.24 5.58 -10.55
N ILE A 270 2.52 4.68 -11.49
CA ILE A 270 2.93 5.04 -12.86
C ILE A 270 1.80 5.75 -13.61
N GLY A 271 0.55 5.33 -13.43
CA GLY A 271 -0.60 5.92 -14.12
C GLY A 271 -0.73 7.44 -13.91
N PRO A 272 -0.85 7.94 -12.68
CA PRO A 272 -0.85 9.37 -12.40
C PRO A 272 0.42 10.09 -12.90
N LEU A 273 1.60 9.48 -12.81
CA LEU A 273 2.84 10.06 -13.32
C LEU A 273 2.81 10.26 -14.84
N LEU A 274 2.29 9.30 -15.59
CA LEU A 274 2.10 9.42 -17.04
C LEU A 274 1.11 10.54 -17.39
N LEU A 275 0.03 10.66 -16.62
CA LEU A 275 -0.94 11.75 -16.82
C LEU A 275 -0.32 13.12 -16.55
N ILE A 276 0.51 13.25 -15.51
CA ILE A 276 1.28 14.46 -15.22
C ILE A 276 2.22 14.77 -16.39
N GLY A 277 2.93 13.76 -16.88
CA GLY A 277 3.82 13.89 -18.03
C GLY A 277 3.09 14.38 -19.28
N PHE A 278 1.93 13.81 -19.57
CA PHE A 278 1.08 14.23 -20.70
C PHE A 278 0.61 15.69 -20.57
N ASN A 279 0.12 16.08 -19.40
CA ASN A 279 -0.29 17.48 -19.17
C ASN A 279 0.88 18.45 -19.29
N SER A 280 2.05 18.07 -18.77
CA SER A 280 3.28 18.87 -18.90
C SER A 280 3.74 19.02 -20.35
N ALA A 281 3.60 17.96 -21.16
CA ALA A 281 3.91 18.02 -22.59
C ALA A 281 2.94 18.92 -23.35
N LYS A 282 1.67 18.89 -22.98
CA LYS A 282 0.63 19.80 -23.52
C LYS A 282 0.91 21.25 -23.15
N GLU A 283 1.25 21.54 -21.89
CA GLU A 283 1.64 22.88 -21.44
C GLU A 283 2.89 23.41 -22.17
N ALA A 284 3.84 22.52 -22.47
CA ALA A 284 5.05 22.87 -23.22
C ALA A 284 4.80 23.07 -24.72
N GLY A 285 3.59 22.84 -25.23
CA GLY A 285 3.25 22.94 -26.66
C GLY A 285 4.02 21.91 -27.51
N ILE A 286 4.20 20.70 -26.97
CA ILE A 286 4.81 19.55 -27.69
C ILE A 286 3.69 18.74 -28.36
N ILE A 287 2.54 18.68 -27.70
CA ILE A 287 1.31 18.00 -28.15
C ILE A 287 0.19 19.02 -28.24
#